data_c6e29733d10883700e379e17028d4b0e
#
_entry.id   c6e29733d10883700e379e17028d4b0e
#
_cell.length_a   1.000
_cell.length_b   1.000
_cell.length_c   1.000
_cell.angle_alpha   90.00
_cell.angle_beta   90.00
_cell.angle_gamma   90.00
#
_symmetry.space_group_name_H-M   'P 1'
#
loop_
_entity.id
_entity.type
_entity.pdbx_description
1 polymer ?
#
loop_
_entity_poly.entity_id
_entity_poly.type
_entity_poly.pdbx_seq_one_letter_code
_entity_poly.pdbx_strand_id
1 'polypeptide(L)'
;MKQLRHVLKPLLRLLFFTPFYALSQPALPPGKPLSRQECVDFALKNQPAVRQALIDQEIGEHNIRIGLSSWLPQLQGTATYGHNIQLPTSVFPNLADPAAGQQIVRIGLKNTSALGLQATQLLYSNDVLRTARSVRYIRQQTSLNTTSFKIDVVTNVSKAFYDMLLTHEQLKVLDEAIRRQNKQLRDSKAQYEVGIADKTDYKRAEISLRNAFAERKTTTEALKGKDAYLKQLMGIDAKNPLALTYDTLQLVQEILLDTTEQLAYERRVEVQQLQTRQQLQRLNVDYYRFGFLPSLSAYGNYNRVFQNNDFGQLYNTAYPNSQAGLQLAVPIFTGTRRLQNLRIAELQQSRLDLDVVDTHNQITTEYQQALATYKSTLNNLNTQRENVADAREVYKIIKLQYDEGLKTYLEVITSENDLRNAQFNYFNSLFSVLSSKLDVQRALGDITF
;
A
#
# COMPACT_ATOMS: atom_id res chain seq x y z
N MET A 1 50.62 -19.09 -13.97
CA MET A 1 49.93 -18.30 -12.91
C MET A 1 49.88 -16.78 -13.10
N LYS A 2 50.67 -16.13 -13.97
CA LYS A 2 50.63 -14.65 -14.17
C LYS A 2 49.50 -14.16 -15.10
N GLN A 3 48.99 -14.98 -16.00
CA GLN A 3 47.94 -14.55 -16.95
C GLN A 3 46.52 -14.60 -16.41
N LEU A 4 46.23 -15.36 -15.33
CA LEU A 4 44.89 -15.40 -14.71
C LEU A 4 44.55 -14.15 -13.87
N ARG A 5 45.56 -13.38 -13.47
CA ARG A 5 45.36 -12.15 -12.66
C ARG A 5 44.78 -10.98 -13.46
N HIS A 6 44.87 -10.97 -14.79
CA HIS A 6 44.38 -9.85 -15.60
C HIS A 6 42.92 -9.97 -16.02
N VAL A 7 42.34 -11.18 -15.98
CA VAL A 7 40.93 -11.40 -16.37
C VAL A 7 39.97 -11.30 -15.16
N LEU A 8 40.46 -11.56 -13.94
CA LEU A 8 39.62 -11.49 -12.72
C LEU A 8 39.44 -10.06 -12.16
N LYS A 9 40.32 -9.12 -12.47
CA LYS A 9 40.25 -7.76 -11.95
C LYS A 9 39.05 -6.91 -12.45
N PRO A 10 38.59 -7.01 -13.70
CA PRO A 10 37.41 -6.24 -14.12
C PRO A 10 36.07 -6.83 -13.61
N LEU A 11 35.97 -8.15 -13.38
CA LEU A 11 34.75 -8.78 -12.89
C LEU A 11 34.47 -8.49 -11.39
N LEU A 12 35.51 -8.25 -10.59
CA LEU A 12 35.35 -7.94 -9.15
C LEU A 12 35.00 -6.48 -8.86
N ARG A 13 35.16 -5.57 -9.86
CA ARG A 13 34.84 -4.13 -9.70
C ARG A 13 33.39 -3.77 -10.02
N LEU A 14 32.60 -4.69 -10.53
CA LEU A 14 31.18 -4.45 -10.85
C LEU A 14 30.23 -4.70 -9.66
N LEU A 15 30.74 -5.12 -8.51
CA LEU A 15 29.92 -5.60 -7.38
C LEU A 15 29.71 -4.61 -6.23
N PHE A 16 30.29 -3.41 -6.24
CA PHE A 16 30.14 -2.46 -5.13
C PHE A 16 30.09 -1.00 -5.57
N PHE A 17 28.97 -0.58 -6.16
CA PHE A 17 28.53 0.81 -6.10
C PHE A 17 27.00 0.84 -6.15
N THR A 18 26.36 0.51 -5.04
CA THR A 18 25.00 0.99 -4.79
C THR A 18 25.13 2.39 -4.21
N PRO A 19 24.68 3.44 -4.90
CA PRO A 19 24.57 4.75 -4.28
C PRO A 19 23.54 4.63 -3.14
N PHE A 20 23.99 4.84 -1.92
CA PHE A 20 23.12 5.04 -0.77
C PHE A 20 22.40 6.37 -1.02
N TYR A 21 21.24 6.33 -1.67
CA TYR A 21 20.38 7.50 -1.74
C TYR A 21 19.94 7.79 -0.30
N ALA A 22 20.53 8.79 0.31
CA ALA A 22 19.98 9.38 1.52
C ALA A 22 18.55 9.83 1.16
N LEU A 23 17.54 9.14 1.70
CA LEU A 23 16.15 9.53 1.61
C LEU A 23 15.99 10.84 2.41
N SER A 24 16.33 11.97 1.76
CA SER A 24 15.97 13.27 2.32
C SER A 24 14.45 13.36 2.32
N GLN A 25 13.87 13.53 3.51
CA GLN A 25 12.45 13.79 3.63
C GLN A 25 12.13 15.09 2.85
N PRO A 26 11.06 15.08 2.04
CA PRO A 26 10.69 16.26 1.26
C PRO A 26 10.34 17.40 2.20
N ALA A 27 11.02 18.54 2.02
CA ALA A 27 10.71 19.75 2.76
C ALA A 27 9.41 20.36 2.22
N LEU A 28 8.52 20.76 3.13
CA LEU A 28 7.39 21.62 2.79
C LEU A 28 7.88 22.94 2.22
N PRO A 29 7.19 23.55 1.24
CA PRO A 29 7.51 24.93 0.86
C PRO A 29 7.36 25.83 2.09
N PRO A 30 8.41 26.57 2.49
CA PRO A 30 8.41 27.30 3.73
C PRO A 30 7.32 28.40 3.71
N GLY A 31 6.42 28.37 4.71
CA GLY A 31 5.51 29.47 5.03
C GLY A 31 4.24 29.58 4.20
N LYS A 32 3.96 28.71 3.23
CA LYS A 32 2.69 28.72 2.49
C LYS A 32 1.64 27.85 3.20
N PRO A 33 0.46 28.41 3.58
CA PRO A 33 -0.65 27.58 4.06
C PRO A 33 -1.17 26.66 2.97
N LEU A 34 -1.42 25.38 3.28
CA LEU A 34 -1.88 24.38 2.33
C LEU A 34 -3.39 24.20 2.38
N SER A 35 -4.02 24.12 1.22
CA SER A 35 -5.39 23.70 1.05
C SER A 35 -5.50 22.15 1.16
N ARG A 36 -6.74 21.63 1.25
CA ARG A 36 -7.01 20.18 1.24
C ARG A 36 -6.39 19.49 0.01
N GLN A 37 -6.59 20.08 -1.17
CA GLN A 37 -6.05 19.49 -2.41
C GLN A 37 -4.52 19.48 -2.42
N GLU A 38 -3.87 20.56 -1.99
CA GLU A 38 -2.41 20.62 -1.88
C GLU A 38 -1.86 19.60 -0.87
N CYS A 39 -2.57 19.34 0.25
CA CYS A 39 -2.22 18.29 1.19
C CYS A 39 -2.31 16.90 0.56
N VAL A 40 -3.37 16.63 -0.20
CA VAL A 40 -3.56 15.37 -0.94
C VAL A 40 -2.48 15.19 -1.99
N ASP A 41 -2.22 16.21 -2.82
CA ASP A 41 -1.21 16.16 -3.89
C ASP A 41 0.20 15.93 -3.31
N PHE A 42 0.48 16.55 -2.17
CA PHE A 42 1.75 16.35 -1.47
C PHE A 42 1.86 14.91 -0.92
N ALA A 43 0.79 14.39 -0.32
CA ALA A 43 0.74 13.04 0.20
C ALA A 43 0.93 11.99 -0.90
N LEU A 44 0.26 12.14 -2.04
CA LEU A 44 0.38 11.23 -3.18
C LEU A 44 1.82 11.15 -3.75
N LYS A 45 2.61 12.21 -3.58
CA LYS A 45 4.01 12.25 -4.02
C LYS A 45 4.99 11.72 -2.96
N ASN A 46 4.67 11.92 -1.67
CA ASN A 46 5.67 11.81 -0.62
C ASN A 46 5.37 10.73 0.43
N GLN A 47 4.11 10.29 0.55
CA GLN A 47 3.76 9.28 1.55
C GLN A 47 4.51 7.97 1.29
N PRO A 48 5.19 7.40 2.31
CA PRO A 48 5.96 6.17 2.14
C PRO A 48 5.18 5.01 1.54
N ALA A 49 3.90 4.83 1.92
CA ALA A 49 3.06 3.74 1.39
C ALA A 49 2.82 3.86 -0.13
N VAL A 50 2.63 5.08 -0.67
CA VAL A 50 2.51 5.29 -2.12
C VAL A 50 3.82 5.00 -2.82
N ARG A 51 4.95 5.46 -2.24
CA ARG A 51 6.29 5.17 -2.78
C ARG A 51 6.59 3.67 -2.78
N GLN A 52 6.23 2.96 -1.71
CA GLN A 52 6.34 1.50 -1.64
C GLN A 52 5.51 0.83 -2.74
N ALA A 53 4.26 1.24 -2.95
CA ALA A 53 3.42 0.69 -4.01
C ALA A 53 3.99 0.93 -5.42
N LEU A 54 4.67 2.05 -5.67
CA LEU A 54 5.37 2.32 -6.93
C LEU A 54 6.61 1.43 -7.07
N ILE A 55 7.38 1.21 -6.00
CA ILE A 55 8.50 0.27 -5.98
C ILE A 55 8.00 -1.16 -6.22
N ASP A 56 6.89 -1.57 -5.62
CA ASP A 56 6.27 -2.88 -5.84
C ASP A 56 5.85 -3.06 -7.31
N GLN A 57 5.40 -1.99 -7.96
CA GLN A 57 5.11 -2.00 -9.39
C GLN A 57 6.39 -2.21 -10.22
N GLU A 58 7.51 -1.58 -9.85
CA GLU A 58 8.81 -1.77 -10.49
C GLU A 58 9.35 -3.20 -10.25
N ILE A 59 9.22 -3.71 -9.01
CA ILE A 59 9.53 -5.12 -8.68
C ILE A 59 8.70 -6.06 -9.56
N GLY A 60 7.42 -5.77 -9.77
CA GLY A 60 6.54 -6.52 -10.68
C GLY A 60 7.08 -6.58 -12.10
N GLU A 61 7.60 -5.47 -12.64
CA GLU A 61 8.24 -5.43 -13.96
C GLU A 61 9.52 -6.29 -14.02
N HIS A 62 10.34 -6.26 -12.97
CA HIS A 62 11.52 -7.13 -12.89
C HIS A 62 11.15 -8.61 -12.81
N ASN A 63 10.11 -8.97 -12.04
CA ASN A 63 9.60 -10.34 -11.97
C ASN A 63 9.07 -10.83 -13.33
N ILE A 64 8.40 -9.96 -14.09
CA ILE A 64 8.00 -10.26 -15.48
C ILE A 64 9.23 -10.56 -16.34
N ARG A 65 10.27 -9.71 -16.26
CA ARG A 65 11.51 -9.92 -17.04
C ARG A 65 12.23 -11.20 -16.62
N ILE A 66 12.24 -11.55 -15.33
CA ILE A 66 12.77 -12.83 -14.83
C ILE A 66 11.99 -14.01 -15.44
N GLY A 67 10.65 -13.95 -15.43
CA GLY A 67 9.82 -14.99 -16.04
C GLY A 67 10.06 -15.16 -17.54
N LEU A 68 10.25 -14.06 -18.26
CA LEU A 68 10.54 -14.05 -19.68
C LEU A 68 12.00 -14.43 -20.02
N SER A 69 12.92 -14.26 -19.06
CA SER A 69 14.34 -14.57 -19.26
C SER A 69 14.59 -16.06 -19.51
N SER A 70 13.66 -16.93 -19.13
CA SER A 70 13.69 -18.36 -19.48
C SER A 70 13.70 -18.61 -20.99
N TRP A 71 13.28 -17.63 -21.77
CA TRP A 71 13.33 -17.69 -23.27
C TRP A 71 14.70 -17.30 -23.84
N LEU A 72 15.54 -16.65 -23.03
CA LEU A 72 16.89 -16.27 -23.46
C LEU A 72 17.85 -17.45 -23.30
N PRO A 73 18.94 -17.50 -24.08
CA PRO A 73 19.98 -18.48 -23.89
C PRO A 73 20.53 -18.44 -22.46
N GLN A 74 20.59 -19.60 -21.81
CA GLN A 74 21.22 -19.78 -20.50
C GLN A 74 22.60 -20.37 -20.71
N LEU A 75 23.64 -19.72 -20.21
CA LEU A 75 25.03 -20.17 -20.29
C LEU A 75 25.53 -20.49 -18.91
N GLN A 76 26.03 -21.72 -18.73
CA GLN A 76 26.58 -22.22 -17.47
C GLN A 76 27.98 -22.75 -17.66
N GLY A 77 28.92 -22.35 -16.82
CA GLY A 77 30.25 -22.90 -16.70
C GLY A 77 30.33 -23.87 -15.53
N THR A 78 30.94 -25.02 -15.74
CA THR A 78 31.19 -26.05 -14.73
C THR A 78 32.66 -26.40 -14.66
N ALA A 79 33.20 -26.58 -13.45
CA ALA A 79 34.54 -27.09 -13.23
C ALA A 79 34.45 -28.18 -12.19
N THR A 80 34.93 -29.38 -12.53
CA THR A 80 34.91 -30.52 -11.63
C THR A 80 36.33 -31.11 -11.49
N TYR A 81 36.64 -31.56 -10.31
CA TYR A 81 37.80 -32.41 -10.06
C TYR A 81 37.37 -33.61 -9.22
N GLY A 82 37.76 -34.81 -9.65
CA GLY A 82 37.50 -36.04 -8.96
C GLY A 82 38.79 -36.86 -8.79
N HIS A 83 38.99 -37.38 -7.60
CA HIS A 83 40.05 -38.35 -7.30
C HIS A 83 39.42 -39.71 -6.97
N ASN A 84 39.67 -40.70 -7.82
CA ASN A 84 39.18 -42.05 -7.60
C ASN A 84 40.07 -42.76 -6.57
N ILE A 85 39.56 -42.98 -5.38
CA ILE A 85 40.22 -43.72 -4.30
C ILE A 85 40.42 -45.17 -4.75
N GLN A 86 39.39 -45.75 -5.39
CA GLN A 86 39.46 -47.08 -6.04
C GLN A 86 38.93 -46.91 -7.47
N LEU A 87 39.68 -47.42 -8.45
CA LEU A 87 39.23 -47.39 -9.86
C LEU A 87 38.08 -48.38 -10.07
N PRO A 88 37.06 -48.00 -10.83
CA PRO A 88 36.01 -48.94 -11.26
C PRO A 88 36.61 -50.17 -11.94
N THR A 89 36.10 -51.32 -11.57
CA THR A 89 36.54 -52.59 -12.14
C THR A 89 35.42 -53.14 -13.02
N SER A 90 35.75 -53.45 -14.25
CA SER A 90 34.82 -54.11 -15.22
C SER A 90 35.33 -55.50 -15.52
N VAL A 91 34.39 -56.41 -15.66
CA VAL A 91 34.68 -57.81 -15.93
C VAL A 91 34.33 -58.02 -17.41
N PHE A 92 35.34 -58.45 -18.20
CA PHE A 92 35.18 -58.77 -19.61
C PHE A 92 35.43 -60.27 -19.86
N PRO A 93 34.74 -60.86 -20.84
CA PRO A 93 35.15 -62.20 -21.33
C PRO A 93 36.59 -62.14 -21.83
N ASN A 94 37.40 -63.14 -21.51
CA ASN A 94 38.74 -63.22 -22.08
C ASN A 94 38.67 -63.62 -23.56
N LEU A 95 38.80 -62.61 -24.45
CA LEU A 95 38.70 -62.81 -25.90
C LEU A 95 39.94 -63.50 -26.49
N ALA A 96 41.09 -63.50 -25.78
CA ALA A 96 42.32 -64.15 -26.24
C ALA A 96 42.36 -65.64 -25.86
N ASP A 97 41.74 -66.04 -24.75
CA ASP A 97 41.60 -67.42 -24.29
C ASP A 97 40.22 -67.59 -23.62
N PRO A 98 39.21 -68.06 -24.33
CA PRO A 98 37.84 -68.28 -23.81
C PRO A 98 37.80 -69.33 -22.70
N ALA A 99 38.79 -70.27 -22.62
CA ALA A 99 38.87 -71.25 -21.56
C ALA A 99 39.41 -70.68 -20.20
N ALA A 100 40.07 -69.52 -20.22
CA ALA A 100 40.61 -68.84 -19.04
C ALA A 100 39.54 -68.01 -18.31
N GLY A 101 38.29 -67.99 -18.76
CA GLY A 101 37.14 -67.37 -18.05
C GLY A 101 37.08 -65.85 -18.24
N GLN A 102 36.91 -65.13 -17.14
CA GLN A 102 36.69 -63.68 -17.15
C GLN A 102 37.99 -62.92 -16.82
N GLN A 103 38.24 -61.81 -17.52
CA GLN A 103 39.32 -60.88 -17.24
C GLN A 103 38.81 -59.67 -16.47
N ILE A 104 39.42 -59.39 -15.35
CA ILE A 104 39.10 -58.22 -14.51
C ILE A 104 39.98 -57.05 -14.97
N VAL A 105 39.38 -55.99 -15.49
CA VAL A 105 40.10 -54.80 -15.96
C VAL A 105 39.67 -53.59 -15.12
N ARG A 106 40.64 -52.85 -14.58
CA ARG A 106 40.42 -51.58 -13.94
C ARG A 106 40.31 -50.47 -14.99
N ILE A 107 39.18 -49.80 -15.05
CA ILE A 107 38.90 -48.77 -16.09
C ILE A 107 38.98 -47.39 -15.46
N GLY A 108 39.65 -46.45 -16.15
CA GLY A 108 39.76 -45.07 -15.73
C GLY A 108 41.11 -44.70 -15.12
N LEU A 109 41.28 -43.47 -14.72
CA LEU A 109 42.49 -42.89 -14.14
C LEU A 109 42.18 -42.30 -12.77
N LYS A 110 43.20 -42.20 -11.90
CA LYS A 110 43.03 -41.76 -10.51
C LYS A 110 42.51 -40.34 -10.41
N ASN A 111 43.00 -39.42 -11.23
CA ASN A 111 42.62 -38.02 -11.23
C ASN A 111 41.89 -37.67 -12.49
N THR A 112 40.71 -37.06 -12.35
CA THR A 112 39.92 -36.54 -13.48
C THR A 112 39.52 -35.11 -13.20
N SER A 113 39.63 -34.22 -14.17
CA SER A 113 39.10 -32.87 -14.10
C SER A 113 38.35 -32.53 -15.40
N ALA A 114 37.22 -31.88 -15.29
CA ALA A 114 36.49 -31.43 -16.46
C ALA A 114 36.12 -29.95 -16.30
N LEU A 115 36.40 -29.17 -17.37
CA LEU A 115 35.95 -27.81 -17.53
C LEU A 115 34.90 -27.82 -18.63
N GLY A 116 33.65 -27.45 -18.29
CA GLY A 116 32.51 -27.49 -19.18
C GLY A 116 31.88 -26.11 -19.37
N LEU A 117 31.44 -25.84 -20.59
CA LEU A 117 30.51 -24.76 -20.91
C LEU A 117 29.27 -25.40 -21.54
N GLN A 118 28.11 -25.05 -20.99
CA GLN A 118 26.82 -25.50 -21.47
C GLN A 118 25.94 -24.29 -21.80
N ALA A 119 25.42 -24.27 -23.01
CA ALA A 119 24.39 -23.31 -23.43
C ALA A 119 23.08 -24.07 -23.63
N THR A 120 21.97 -23.54 -23.08
CA THR A 120 20.63 -24.10 -23.31
C THR A 120 19.69 -22.97 -23.62
N GLN A 121 18.86 -23.14 -24.65
CA GLN A 121 17.81 -22.20 -25.01
C GLN A 121 16.49 -22.91 -25.19
N LEU A 122 15.48 -22.44 -24.49
CA LEU A 122 14.11 -22.91 -24.62
C LEU A 122 13.49 -22.26 -25.87
N LEU A 123 13.13 -23.08 -26.87
CA LEU A 123 12.52 -22.60 -28.10
C LEU A 123 10.99 -22.57 -28.03
N TYR A 124 10.41 -23.57 -27.36
CA TYR A 124 8.99 -23.67 -27.15
C TYR A 124 8.68 -24.31 -25.77
N SER A 125 7.82 -23.67 -25.01
CA SER A 125 7.33 -24.21 -23.73
C SER A 125 6.00 -23.57 -23.36
N ASN A 126 5.09 -24.38 -22.83
CA ASN A 126 3.80 -23.90 -22.31
C ASN A 126 3.97 -22.92 -21.13
N ASP A 127 5.02 -23.09 -20.32
CA ASP A 127 5.36 -22.17 -19.21
C ASP A 127 5.66 -20.75 -19.70
N VAL A 128 6.53 -20.64 -20.69
CA VAL A 128 6.92 -19.34 -21.26
C VAL A 128 5.74 -18.67 -21.95
N LEU A 129 4.92 -19.45 -22.68
CA LEU A 129 3.70 -18.94 -23.30
C LEU A 129 2.70 -18.42 -22.27
N ARG A 130 2.49 -19.13 -21.15
CA ARG A 130 1.67 -18.67 -20.05
C ARG A 130 2.22 -17.37 -19.48
N THR A 131 3.52 -17.32 -19.19
CA THR A 131 4.19 -16.13 -18.67
C THR A 131 3.99 -14.94 -19.61
N ALA A 132 4.25 -15.12 -20.91
CA ALA A 132 4.08 -14.06 -21.91
C ALA A 132 2.62 -13.53 -21.98
N ARG A 133 1.63 -14.43 -21.92
CA ARG A 133 0.21 -14.05 -21.91
C ARG A 133 -0.22 -13.36 -20.61
N SER A 134 0.40 -13.70 -19.48
CA SER A 134 0.07 -13.12 -18.17
C SER A 134 0.65 -11.72 -17.95
N VAL A 135 1.67 -11.30 -18.72
CA VAL A 135 2.36 -9.99 -18.55
C VAL A 135 1.39 -8.82 -18.45
N ARG A 136 0.42 -8.74 -19.37
CA ARG A 136 -0.57 -7.66 -19.39
C ARG A 136 -1.37 -7.60 -18.08
N TYR A 137 -1.83 -8.74 -17.60
CA TYR A 137 -2.67 -8.81 -16.40
C TYR A 137 -1.87 -8.61 -15.11
N ILE A 138 -0.60 -9.04 -15.07
CA ILE A 138 0.30 -8.77 -13.94
C ILE A 138 0.55 -7.26 -13.83
N ARG A 139 0.84 -6.56 -14.93
CA ARG A 139 0.97 -5.11 -14.96
C ARG A 139 -0.30 -4.40 -14.51
N GLN A 140 -1.45 -4.85 -15.01
CA GLN A 140 -2.74 -4.31 -14.60
C GLN A 140 -2.99 -4.51 -13.11
N GLN A 141 -2.69 -5.69 -12.58
CA GLN A 141 -2.85 -5.98 -11.15
C GLN A 141 -1.99 -5.07 -10.27
N THR A 142 -0.71 -4.90 -10.60
CA THR A 142 0.20 -4.03 -9.83
C THR A 142 -0.21 -2.56 -9.93
N SER A 143 -0.64 -2.09 -11.10
CA SER A 143 -1.17 -0.74 -11.29
C SER A 143 -2.43 -0.50 -10.48
N LEU A 144 -3.38 -1.44 -10.47
CA LEU A 144 -4.61 -1.35 -9.69
C LEU A 144 -4.35 -1.38 -8.18
N ASN A 145 -3.32 -2.12 -7.72
CA ASN A 145 -2.89 -2.09 -6.33
C ASN A 145 -2.40 -0.68 -5.95
N THR A 146 -1.56 -0.06 -6.80
CA THR A 146 -1.10 1.33 -6.59
C THR A 146 -2.28 2.31 -6.58
N THR A 147 -3.27 2.13 -7.46
CA THR A 147 -4.50 2.94 -7.50
C THR A 147 -5.30 2.82 -6.20
N SER A 148 -5.45 1.60 -5.66
CA SER A 148 -6.13 1.38 -4.38
C SER A 148 -5.45 2.14 -3.23
N PHE A 149 -4.11 2.08 -3.14
CA PHE A 149 -3.37 2.84 -2.14
C PHE A 149 -3.56 4.35 -2.29
N LYS A 150 -3.59 4.87 -3.52
CA LYS A 150 -3.83 6.30 -3.76
C LYS A 150 -5.24 6.72 -3.31
N ILE A 151 -6.26 5.92 -3.57
CA ILE A 151 -7.65 6.16 -3.11
C ILE A 151 -7.68 6.24 -1.58
N ASP A 152 -7.00 5.31 -0.88
CA ASP A 152 -6.92 5.32 0.57
C ASP A 152 -6.22 6.58 1.10
N VAL A 153 -5.13 7.01 0.45
CA VAL A 153 -4.40 8.24 0.81
C VAL A 153 -5.29 9.46 0.66
N VAL A 154 -5.97 9.63 -0.49
CA VAL A 154 -6.87 10.75 -0.73
C VAL A 154 -7.96 10.82 0.34
N THR A 155 -8.59 9.69 0.63
CA THR A 155 -9.66 9.60 1.61
C THR A 155 -9.17 9.93 3.02
N ASN A 156 -8.07 9.31 3.45
CA ASN A 156 -7.57 9.48 4.81
C ASN A 156 -6.99 10.88 5.06
N VAL A 157 -6.23 11.44 4.10
CA VAL A 157 -5.70 12.81 4.20
C VAL A 157 -6.83 13.83 4.23
N SER A 158 -7.86 13.66 3.38
CA SER A 158 -9.01 14.58 3.36
C SER A 158 -9.79 14.53 4.67
N LYS A 159 -10.04 13.34 5.23
CA LYS A 159 -10.70 13.20 6.54
C LYS A 159 -9.87 13.81 7.67
N ALA A 160 -8.55 13.56 7.70
CA ALA A 160 -7.67 14.14 8.71
C ALA A 160 -7.58 15.66 8.59
N PHE A 161 -7.59 16.21 7.37
CA PHE A 161 -7.66 17.64 7.11
C PHE A 161 -8.94 18.24 7.71
N TYR A 162 -10.10 17.67 7.42
CA TYR A 162 -11.38 18.15 7.97
C TYR A 162 -11.43 18.05 9.50
N ASP A 163 -10.90 16.98 10.09
CA ASP A 163 -10.85 16.80 11.55
C ASP A 163 -9.95 17.84 12.23
N MET A 164 -8.86 18.22 11.57
CA MET A 164 -7.98 19.30 12.04
C MET A 164 -8.68 20.65 11.97
N LEU A 165 -9.41 20.94 10.87
CA LEU A 165 -10.21 22.17 10.72
C LEU A 165 -11.29 22.28 11.78
N LEU A 166 -12.05 21.22 12.02
CA LEU A 166 -13.02 21.15 13.10
C LEU A 166 -12.42 21.63 14.43
N THR A 167 -11.25 21.11 14.77
CA THR A 167 -10.58 21.43 16.04
C THR A 167 -10.13 22.90 16.09
N HIS A 168 -9.70 23.46 14.95
CA HIS A 168 -9.39 24.89 14.85
C HIS A 168 -10.64 25.76 15.09
N GLU A 169 -11.80 25.40 14.51
CA GLU A 169 -13.05 26.13 14.73
C GLU A 169 -13.52 26.03 16.19
N GLN A 170 -13.38 24.85 16.81
CA GLN A 170 -13.68 24.68 18.23
C GLN A 170 -12.79 25.56 19.12
N LEU A 171 -11.49 25.71 18.80
CA LEU A 171 -10.60 26.63 19.51
C LEU A 171 -11.04 28.09 19.35
N LYS A 172 -11.48 28.53 18.16
CA LYS A 172 -12.01 29.88 17.97
C LYS A 172 -13.25 30.14 18.84
N VAL A 173 -14.18 29.17 18.88
CA VAL A 173 -15.38 29.25 19.74
C VAL A 173 -14.99 29.37 21.22
N LEU A 174 -14.00 28.57 21.68
CA LEU A 174 -13.49 28.63 23.05
C LEU A 174 -12.81 29.96 23.35
N ASP A 175 -12.01 30.49 22.44
CA ASP A 175 -11.35 31.80 22.63
C ASP A 175 -12.38 32.95 22.71
N GLU A 176 -13.47 32.87 21.96
CA GLU A 176 -14.58 33.83 22.07
C GLU A 176 -15.33 33.67 23.40
N ALA A 177 -15.63 32.45 23.82
CA ALA A 177 -16.28 32.18 25.11
C ALA A 177 -15.41 32.69 26.28
N ILE A 178 -14.10 32.42 26.25
CA ILE A 178 -13.16 32.92 27.27
C ILE A 178 -13.15 34.45 27.31
N ARG A 179 -13.16 35.13 26.16
CA ARG A 179 -13.24 36.60 26.13
C ARG A 179 -14.53 37.12 26.79
N ARG A 180 -15.68 36.53 26.47
CA ARG A 180 -16.98 36.89 27.09
C ARG A 180 -17.00 36.61 28.57
N GLN A 181 -16.55 35.42 29.01
CA GLN A 181 -16.53 35.01 30.42
C GLN A 181 -15.55 35.83 31.25
N ASN A 182 -14.40 36.25 30.72
CA ASN A 182 -13.49 37.17 31.38
C ASN A 182 -14.14 38.55 31.66
N LYS A 183 -14.90 39.09 30.68
CA LYS A 183 -15.66 40.30 30.86
C LYS A 183 -16.71 40.09 31.97
N GLN A 184 -17.47 39.03 31.90
CA GLN A 184 -18.54 38.72 32.83
C GLN A 184 -18.03 38.52 34.26
N LEU A 185 -16.85 37.87 34.47
CA LEU A 185 -16.22 37.76 35.77
C LEU A 185 -15.87 39.13 36.37
N ARG A 186 -15.32 40.03 35.55
CA ARG A 186 -15.00 41.38 36.01
C ARG A 186 -16.25 42.13 36.40
N ASP A 187 -17.30 42.09 35.57
CA ASP A 187 -18.56 42.80 35.81
C ASP A 187 -19.26 42.26 37.05
N SER A 188 -19.39 40.93 37.21
CA SER A 188 -20.03 40.32 38.37
C SER A 188 -19.24 40.53 39.68
N LYS A 189 -17.89 40.59 39.61
CA LYS A 189 -17.06 40.90 40.76
C LYS A 189 -17.22 42.33 41.19
N ALA A 190 -17.26 43.28 40.27
CA ALA A 190 -17.50 44.71 40.58
C ALA A 190 -18.88 44.92 41.18
N GLN A 191 -19.93 44.25 40.65
CA GLN A 191 -21.30 44.31 41.21
C GLN A 191 -21.35 43.75 42.65
N TYR A 192 -20.60 42.68 42.96
CA TYR A 192 -20.49 42.14 44.31
C TYR A 192 -19.80 43.13 45.24
N GLU A 193 -18.70 43.77 44.84
CA GLU A 193 -17.94 44.72 45.63
C GLU A 193 -18.75 45.97 46.03
N VAL A 194 -19.72 46.36 45.21
CA VAL A 194 -20.65 47.49 45.51
C VAL A 194 -21.97 47.02 46.14
N GLY A 195 -22.13 45.70 46.42
CA GLY A 195 -23.29 45.12 47.10
C GLY A 195 -24.56 44.93 46.25
N ILE A 196 -24.43 44.99 44.90
CA ILE A 196 -25.56 44.81 43.97
C ILE A 196 -25.80 43.34 43.64
N ALA A 197 -24.74 42.49 43.62
CA ALA A 197 -24.79 41.09 43.27
C ALA A 197 -24.35 40.17 44.42
N ASP A 198 -24.80 38.91 44.39
CA ASP A 198 -24.41 37.88 45.37
C ASP A 198 -23.00 37.33 45.09
N LYS A 199 -22.32 36.90 46.18
CA LYS A 199 -21.01 36.25 46.09
C LYS A 199 -21.03 35.00 45.20
N THR A 200 -22.15 34.29 45.14
CA THR A 200 -22.33 33.09 44.33
C THR A 200 -22.21 33.38 42.83
N ASP A 201 -22.62 34.55 42.35
CA ASP A 201 -22.61 34.89 40.93
C ASP A 201 -21.20 35.07 40.41
N TYR A 202 -20.34 35.86 41.12
CA TYR A 202 -18.95 35.95 40.65
C TYR A 202 -18.19 34.65 40.83
N LYS A 203 -18.53 33.80 41.83
CA LYS A 203 -17.90 32.48 41.99
C LYS A 203 -18.30 31.51 40.87
N ARG A 204 -19.55 31.56 40.40
CA ARG A 204 -19.98 30.82 39.21
C ARG A 204 -19.24 31.29 37.95
N ALA A 205 -19.05 32.62 37.80
CA ALA A 205 -18.27 33.17 36.70
C ALA A 205 -16.81 32.68 36.72
N GLU A 206 -16.19 32.64 37.91
CA GLU A 206 -14.83 32.14 38.08
C GLU A 206 -14.72 30.66 37.73
N ILE A 207 -15.68 29.81 38.13
CA ILE A 207 -15.73 28.39 37.81
C ILE A 207 -15.92 28.19 36.30
N SER A 208 -16.85 28.90 35.67
CA SER A 208 -17.12 28.81 34.22
C SER A 208 -15.87 29.17 33.42
N LEU A 209 -15.20 30.25 33.76
CA LEU A 209 -13.97 30.68 33.10
C LEU A 209 -12.83 29.66 33.27
N ARG A 210 -12.64 29.08 34.45
CA ARG A 210 -11.64 28.01 34.67
C ARG A 210 -11.94 26.78 33.81
N ASN A 211 -13.21 26.38 33.74
CA ASN A 211 -13.64 25.27 32.90
C ASN A 211 -13.35 25.53 31.42
N ALA A 212 -13.63 26.77 30.93
CA ALA A 212 -13.34 27.14 29.53
C ALA A 212 -11.82 27.13 29.23
N PHE A 213 -10.96 27.55 30.19
CA PHE A 213 -9.51 27.42 30.03
C PHE A 213 -9.05 25.95 30.00
N ALA A 214 -9.62 25.11 30.87
CA ALA A 214 -9.30 23.69 30.90
C ALA A 214 -9.68 23.02 29.57
N GLU A 215 -10.88 23.29 29.04
CA GLU A 215 -11.36 22.77 27.76
C GLU A 215 -10.51 23.26 26.59
N ARG A 216 -10.16 24.57 26.58
CA ARG A 216 -9.23 25.13 25.59
C ARG A 216 -7.88 24.43 25.62
N LYS A 217 -7.33 24.15 26.80
CA LYS A 217 -6.06 23.43 26.94
C LYS A 217 -6.18 22.02 26.38
N THR A 218 -7.23 21.29 26.72
CA THR A 218 -7.49 19.93 26.19
C THR A 218 -7.60 19.93 24.68
N THR A 219 -8.37 20.86 24.10
CA THR A 219 -8.54 20.98 22.64
C THR A 219 -7.22 21.38 21.95
N THR A 220 -6.40 22.23 22.58
CA THR A 220 -5.07 22.60 22.06
C THR A 220 -4.11 21.41 22.04
N GLU A 221 -4.12 20.56 23.06
CA GLU A 221 -3.28 19.34 23.06
C GLU A 221 -3.81 18.31 22.05
N ALA A 222 -5.14 18.16 21.92
CA ALA A 222 -5.73 17.31 20.89
C ALA A 222 -5.34 17.76 19.46
N LEU A 223 -5.29 19.08 19.20
CA LEU A 223 -4.85 19.64 17.92
C LEU A 223 -3.42 19.20 17.57
N LYS A 224 -2.50 19.15 18.54
CA LYS A 224 -1.13 18.68 18.30
C LYS A 224 -1.09 17.23 17.82
N GLY A 225 -1.94 16.37 18.41
CA GLY A 225 -2.06 14.97 17.98
C GLY A 225 -2.60 14.85 16.56
N LYS A 226 -3.62 15.65 16.21
CA LYS A 226 -4.22 15.68 14.88
C LYS A 226 -3.26 16.24 13.84
N ASP A 227 -2.48 17.27 14.18
CA ASP A 227 -1.41 17.82 13.34
C ASP A 227 -0.34 16.76 13.04
N ALA A 228 0.11 16.04 14.07
CA ALA A 228 1.08 14.96 13.89
C ALA A 228 0.52 13.82 13.02
N TYR A 229 -0.76 13.47 13.17
CA TYR A 229 -1.43 12.46 12.37
C TYR A 229 -1.56 12.88 10.89
N LEU A 230 -1.99 14.12 10.62
CA LEU A 230 -2.05 14.63 9.23
C LEU A 230 -0.66 14.64 8.59
N LYS A 231 0.38 15.09 9.32
CA LYS A 231 1.77 15.04 8.85
C LYS A 231 2.22 13.62 8.54
N GLN A 232 1.89 12.65 9.38
CA GLN A 232 2.17 11.23 9.13
C GLN A 232 1.52 10.74 7.83
N LEU A 233 0.24 11.07 7.62
CA LEU A 233 -0.47 10.73 6.39
C LEU A 233 0.11 11.41 5.14
N MET A 234 0.70 12.59 5.30
CA MET A 234 1.38 13.31 4.22
C MET A 234 2.84 12.85 4.01
N GLY A 235 3.40 12.04 4.89
CA GLY A 235 4.80 11.61 4.83
C GLY A 235 5.79 12.72 5.23
N ILE A 236 5.38 13.62 6.13
CA ILE A 236 6.15 14.75 6.65
C ILE A 236 6.65 14.43 8.06
N ASP A 237 7.85 14.91 8.40
CA ASP A 237 8.34 14.84 9.79
C ASP A 237 7.45 15.69 10.71
N ALA A 238 7.08 15.12 11.87
CA ALA A 238 6.24 15.79 12.87
C ALA A 238 6.81 17.14 13.34
N LYS A 239 8.12 17.36 13.25
CA LYS A 239 8.80 18.59 13.64
C LYS A 239 8.60 19.74 12.64
N ASN A 240 8.25 19.47 11.40
CA ASN A 240 8.06 20.49 10.38
C ASN A 240 6.77 21.28 10.65
N PRO A 241 6.78 22.62 10.63
CA PRO A 241 5.56 23.39 10.80
C PRO A 241 4.61 23.15 9.62
N LEU A 242 3.32 22.95 9.92
CA LEU A 242 2.26 22.83 8.92
C LEU A 242 1.24 23.95 9.17
N ALA A 243 1.04 24.80 8.18
CA ALA A 243 -0.06 25.77 8.17
C ALA A 243 -1.12 25.32 7.17
N LEU A 244 -2.41 25.42 7.55
CA LEU A 244 -3.54 25.10 6.70
C LEU A 244 -4.30 26.35 6.31
N THR A 245 -4.80 26.38 5.08
CA THR A 245 -5.75 27.40 4.63
C THR A 245 -7.09 26.75 4.28
N TYR A 246 -8.18 27.40 4.68
CA TYR A 246 -9.52 26.94 4.40
C TYR A 246 -10.49 28.11 4.45
N ASP A 247 -11.60 27.96 3.72
CA ASP A 247 -12.75 28.82 3.82
C ASP A 247 -13.96 28.00 4.25
N THR A 248 -14.53 28.33 5.39
CA THR A 248 -15.68 27.62 5.96
C THR A 248 -16.91 27.72 5.03
N LEU A 249 -17.05 28.83 4.27
CA LEU A 249 -18.15 28.99 3.31
C LEU A 249 -17.97 28.04 2.11
N GLN A 250 -16.76 27.86 1.61
CA GLN A 250 -16.47 26.89 0.55
C GLN A 250 -16.74 25.45 1.02
N LEU A 251 -16.36 25.10 2.25
CA LEU A 251 -16.64 23.80 2.82
C LEU A 251 -18.13 23.49 2.89
N VAL A 252 -18.98 24.48 3.19
CA VAL A 252 -20.45 24.33 3.19
C VAL A 252 -20.98 24.10 1.76
N GLN A 253 -20.36 24.70 0.73
CA GLN A 253 -20.71 24.43 -0.67
C GLN A 253 -20.26 23.05 -1.14
N GLU A 254 -19.11 22.58 -0.64
CA GLU A 254 -18.58 21.24 -0.95
C GLU A 254 -19.45 20.09 -0.41
N ILE A 255 -20.41 20.34 0.49
CA ILE A 255 -21.26 19.29 1.10
C ILE A 255 -22.14 18.61 0.06
N LEU A 256 -22.63 19.36 -0.95
CA LEU A 256 -23.61 18.86 -1.90
C LEU A 256 -23.07 17.64 -2.67
N LEU A 257 -23.88 16.61 -2.74
CA LEU A 257 -23.64 15.38 -3.48
C LEU A 257 -24.91 15.00 -4.25
N ASP A 258 -24.75 14.53 -5.48
CA ASP A 258 -25.86 13.92 -6.20
C ASP A 258 -26.15 12.53 -5.58
N THR A 259 -27.31 12.40 -4.95
CA THR A 259 -27.74 11.17 -4.29
C THR A 259 -28.55 10.24 -5.19
N THR A 260 -28.72 10.60 -6.48
CA THR A 260 -29.43 9.81 -7.48
C THR A 260 -28.50 8.98 -8.35
N GLU A 261 -27.20 9.14 -8.21
CA GLU A 261 -26.20 8.39 -8.97
C GLU A 261 -26.29 6.90 -8.67
N GLN A 262 -26.36 6.08 -9.74
CA GLN A 262 -26.45 4.64 -9.62
C GLN A 262 -25.05 4.03 -9.45
N LEU A 263 -24.96 3.00 -8.63
CA LEU A 263 -23.74 2.26 -8.38
C LEU A 263 -23.24 1.55 -9.65
N ALA A 264 -22.05 1.96 -10.12
CA ALA A 264 -21.36 1.33 -11.25
C ALA A 264 -20.20 0.49 -10.72
N TYR A 265 -20.40 -0.84 -10.62
CA TYR A 265 -19.39 -1.76 -10.06
C TYR A 265 -18.05 -1.69 -10.80
N GLU A 266 -18.06 -1.45 -12.11
CA GLU A 266 -16.87 -1.42 -12.97
C GLU A 266 -15.91 -0.27 -12.64
N ARG A 267 -16.41 0.80 -11.98
CA ARG A 267 -15.56 1.91 -11.51
C ARG A 267 -14.74 1.53 -10.26
N ARG A 268 -15.19 0.54 -9.51
CA ARG A 268 -14.54 0.12 -8.27
C ARG A 268 -13.24 -0.62 -8.56
N VAL A 269 -12.16 -0.16 -7.92
CA VAL A 269 -10.82 -0.74 -8.08
C VAL A 269 -10.79 -2.19 -7.63
N GLU A 270 -11.57 -2.56 -6.61
CA GLU A 270 -11.67 -3.94 -6.09
C GLU A 270 -12.26 -4.90 -7.13
N VAL A 271 -13.28 -4.44 -7.87
CA VAL A 271 -13.88 -5.22 -8.97
C VAL A 271 -12.89 -5.40 -10.12
N GLN A 272 -12.19 -4.33 -10.50
CA GLN A 272 -11.16 -4.39 -11.54
C GLN A 272 -10.00 -5.32 -11.15
N GLN A 273 -9.57 -5.30 -9.89
CA GLN A 273 -8.56 -6.22 -9.35
C GLN A 273 -9.05 -7.68 -9.43
N LEU A 274 -10.29 -7.93 -9.05
CA LEU A 274 -10.89 -9.27 -9.07
C LEU A 274 -11.04 -9.80 -10.49
N GLN A 275 -11.51 -8.97 -11.43
CA GLN A 275 -11.57 -9.31 -12.86
C GLN A 275 -10.17 -9.66 -13.41
N THR A 276 -9.16 -8.89 -13.01
CA THR A 276 -7.78 -9.15 -13.42
C THR A 276 -7.27 -10.49 -12.86
N ARG A 277 -7.59 -10.81 -11.59
CA ARG A 277 -7.29 -12.12 -10.98
C ARG A 277 -8.01 -13.27 -11.71
N GLN A 278 -9.27 -13.09 -12.10
CA GLN A 278 -9.99 -14.08 -12.90
C GLN A 278 -9.28 -14.36 -14.24
N GLN A 279 -8.80 -13.32 -14.94
CA GLN A 279 -8.06 -13.51 -16.19
C GLN A 279 -6.75 -14.29 -15.98
N LEU A 280 -6.00 -13.95 -14.91
CA LEU A 280 -4.79 -14.70 -14.54
C LEU A 280 -5.11 -16.17 -14.22
N GLN A 281 -6.21 -16.43 -13.51
CA GLN A 281 -6.61 -17.79 -13.17
C GLN A 281 -7.08 -18.58 -14.41
N ARG A 282 -7.76 -17.95 -15.38
CA ARG A 282 -8.09 -18.56 -16.66
C ARG A 282 -6.83 -19.01 -17.41
N LEU A 283 -5.80 -18.16 -17.45
CA LEU A 283 -4.51 -18.52 -18.03
C LEU A 283 -3.84 -19.70 -17.29
N ASN A 284 -4.06 -19.80 -15.98
CA ASN A 284 -3.56 -20.91 -15.17
C ASN A 284 -4.32 -22.22 -15.46
N VAL A 285 -5.65 -22.17 -15.65
CA VAL A 285 -6.46 -23.31 -16.10
C VAL A 285 -6.00 -23.78 -17.49
N ASP A 286 -5.81 -22.85 -18.42
CA ASP A 286 -5.32 -23.17 -19.78
C ASP A 286 -3.92 -23.81 -19.74
N TYR A 287 -3.05 -23.30 -18.86
CA TYR A 287 -1.72 -23.88 -18.67
C TYR A 287 -1.78 -25.37 -18.28
N TYR A 288 -2.62 -25.74 -17.33
CA TYR A 288 -2.77 -27.13 -16.93
C TYR A 288 -3.54 -27.97 -17.97
N ARG A 289 -4.52 -27.37 -18.66
CA ARG A 289 -5.28 -28.01 -19.73
C ARG A 289 -4.36 -28.41 -20.89
N PHE A 290 -3.47 -27.50 -21.29
CA PHE A 290 -2.51 -27.71 -22.38
C PHE A 290 -1.16 -28.25 -21.87
N GLY A 291 -1.07 -28.74 -20.65
CA GLY A 291 0.17 -29.27 -20.06
C GLY A 291 0.67 -30.60 -20.68
N PHE A 292 -0.02 -31.16 -21.68
CA PHE A 292 0.41 -32.29 -22.48
C PHE A 292 1.25 -31.87 -23.69
N LEU A 293 1.29 -30.57 -24.03
CA LEU A 293 2.07 -30.08 -25.15
C LEU A 293 3.58 -30.32 -24.92
N PRO A 294 4.33 -30.68 -25.96
CA PRO A 294 5.76 -30.90 -25.86
C PRO A 294 6.49 -29.57 -25.55
N SER A 295 7.68 -29.67 -24.96
CA SER A 295 8.64 -28.57 -24.92
C SER A 295 9.82 -28.87 -25.88
N LEU A 296 10.34 -27.84 -26.54
CA LEU A 296 11.46 -27.90 -27.45
C LEU A 296 12.57 -26.98 -26.93
N SER A 297 13.77 -27.53 -26.76
CA SER A 297 14.96 -26.78 -26.42
C SER A 297 16.12 -27.07 -27.34
N ALA A 298 16.97 -26.08 -27.59
CA ALA A 298 18.28 -26.25 -28.19
C ALA A 298 19.32 -26.30 -27.07
N TYR A 299 20.33 -27.15 -27.23
CA TYR A 299 21.44 -27.19 -26.30
C TYR A 299 22.78 -27.31 -27.06
N GLY A 300 23.83 -26.80 -26.42
CA GLY A 300 25.21 -26.98 -26.89
C GLY A 300 26.12 -27.12 -25.68
N ASN A 301 27.06 -28.04 -25.73
CA ASN A 301 28.07 -28.18 -24.70
C ASN A 301 29.47 -28.25 -25.29
N TYR A 302 30.44 -27.74 -24.60
CA TYR A 302 31.85 -27.87 -24.87
C TYR A 302 32.56 -28.21 -23.58
N ASN A 303 33.25 -29.39 -23.55
CA ASN A 303 33.97 -29.85 -22.38
C ASN A 303 35.44 -30.06 -22.70
N ARG A 304 36.31 -29.69 -21.79
CA ARG A 304 37.72 -30.09 -21.79
C ARG A 304 37.94 -30.99 -20.63
N VAL A 305 38.17 -32.27 -20.87
CA VAL A 305 38.44 -33.30 -19.88
C VAL A 305 39.93 -33.49 -19.76
N PHE A 306 40.41 -33.58 -18.56
CA PHE A 306 41.81 -33.89 -18.23
C PHE A 306 41.79 -35.12 -17.31
N GLN A 307 42.72 -36.06 -17.56
CA GLN A 307 42.76 -37.26 -16.75
C GLN A 307 44.18 -37.83 -16.74
N ASN A 308 44.68 -38.18 -15.52
CA ASN A 308 46.00 -38.78 -15.34
C ASN A 308 46.06 -39.53 -14.01
N ASN A 309 46.92 -40.52 -13.89
CA ASN A 309 47.22 -41.19 -12.64
C ASN A 309 48.04 -40.31 -11.70
N ASP A 310 48.92 -39.46 -12.25
CA ASP A 310 49.72 -38.48 -11.50
C ASP A 310 49.01 -37.12 -11.53
N PHE A 311 48.74 -36.54 -10.34
CA PHE A 311 48.14 -35.25 -10.19
C PHE A 311 49.01 -34.12 -10.81
N GLY A 312 50.34 -34.22 -10.70
CA GLY A 312 51.26 -33.21 -11.25
C GLY A 312 51.18 -33.12 -12.77
N GLN A 313 50.75 -34.18 -13.46
CA GLN A 313 50.61 -34.24 -14.92
C GLN A 313 49.15 -34.18 -15.40
N LEU A 314 48.19 -33.94 -14.51
CA LEU A 314 46.77 -33.97 -14.80
C LEU A 314 46.38 -33.03 -15.99
N TYR A 315 46.94 -31.85 -16.04
CA TYR A 315 46.55 -30.82 -17.02
C TYR A 315 47.45 -30.79 -18.27
N ASN A 316 48.39 -31.76 -18.43
CA ASN A 316 49.29 -31.78 -19.60
C ASN A 316 48.58 -32.11 -20.89
N THR A 317 47.55 -32.96 -20.82
CA THR A 317 46.79 -33.38 -22.01
C THR A 317 45.30 -33.12 -21.82
N ALA A 318 44.67 -32.37 -22.72
CA ALA A 318 43.25 -32.12 -22.68
C ALA A 318 42.54 -32.98 -23.75
N TYR A 319 41.41 -33.54 -23.40
CA TYR A 319 40.53 -34.32 -24.25
C TYR A 319 39.25 -33.52 -24.49
N PRO A 320 39.20 -32.65 -25.53
CA PRO A 320 38.01 -31.83 -25.77
C PRO A 320 36.90 -32.66 -26.39
N ASN A 321 35.66 -32.38 -26.00
CA ASN A 321 34.46 -32.83 -26.67
C ASN A 321 33.41 -31.73 -26.79
N SER A 322 32.62 -31.77 -27.84
CA SER A 322 31.55 -30.82 -28.06
C SER A 322 30.35 -31.51 -28.69
N GLN A 323 29.16 -31.05 -28.27
CA GLN A 323 27.91 -31.57 -28.81
C GLN A 323 26.90 -30.42 -28.91
N ALA A 324 26.11 -30.38 -29.97
CA ALA A 324 24.96 -29.50 -30.10
C ALA A 324 23.77 -30.29 -30.60
N GLY A 325 22.56 -29.92 -30.19
CA GLY A 325 21.37 -30.65 -30.57
C GLY A 325 20.07 -29.94 -30.20
N LEU A 326 18.99 -30.58 -30.61
CA LEU A 326 17.64 -30.21 -30.19
C LEU A 326 17.08 -31.33 -29.31
N GLN A 327 16.35 -30.93 -28.29
CA GLN A 327 15.67 -31.87 -27.40
C GLN A 327 14.18 -31.55 -27.37
N LEU A 328 13.37 -32.53 -27.80
CA LEU A 328 11.91 -32.52 -27.69
C LEU A 328 11.51 -33.39 -26.51
N ALA A 329 10.89 -32.75 -25.47
CA ALA A 329 10.37 -33.48 -24.33
C ALA A 329 8.84 -33.51 -24.39
N VAL A 330 8.27 -34.73 -24.47
CA VAL A 330 6.82 -34.97 -24.55
C VAL A 330 6.38 -35.66 -23.25
N PRO A 331 5.52 -35.04 -22.42
CA PRO A 331 5.02 -35.69 -21.22
C PRO A 331 3.93 -36.71 -21.55
N ILE A 332 4.30 -37.98 -21.70
CA ILE A 332 3.36 -39.07 -22.11
C ILE A 332 2.48 -39.45 -20.93
N PHE A 333 3.07 -39.69 -19.78
CA PHE A 333 2.34 -40.08 -18.55
C PHE A 333 2.99 -39.44 -17.33
N THR A 334 2.17 -38.70 -16.53
CA THR A 334 2.61 -38.00 -15.31
C THR A 334 1.88 -38.49 -14.06
N GLY A 335 1.34 -39.71 -14.10
CA GLY A 335 0.37 -40.17 -13.13
C GLY A 335 -0.92 -39.32 -13.22
N THR A 336 -1.57 -39.10 -12.09
CA THR A 336 -2.77 -38.24 -12.04
C THR A 336 -2.44 -36.78 -11.76
N ARG A 337 -1.15 -36.43 -11.56
CA ARG A 337 -0.69 -35.07 -11.12
C ARG A 337 -1.24 -33.95 -11.99
N ARG A 338 -1.15 -34.08 -13.33
CA ARG A 338 -1.65 -33.04 -14.24
C ARG A 338 -3.16 -32.87 -14.15
N LEU A 339 -3.90 -33.99 -14.09
CA LEU A 339 -5.36 -33.97 -13.97
C LEU A 339 -5.79 -33.31 -12.64
N GLN A 340 -5.13 -33.65 -11.54
CA GLN A 340 -5.43 -33.06 -10.23
C GLN A 340 -5.08 -31.56 -10.20
N ASN A 341 -3.96 -31.15 -10.79
CA ASN A 341 -3.61 -29.72 -10.90
C ASN A 341 -4.61 -28.94 -11.75
N LEU A 342 -5.11 -29.52 -12.85
CA LEU A 342 -6.17 -28.92 -13.65
C LEU A 342 -7.44 -28.77 -12.80
N ARG A 343 -7.84 -29.81 -12.08
CA ARG A 343 -9.02 -29.78 -11.23
C ARG A 343 -8.91 -28.73 -10.11
N ILE A 344 -7.73 -28.61 -9.48
CA ILE A 344 -7.43 -27.55 -8.50
C ILE A 344 -7.59 -26.17 -9.14
N ALA A 345 -7.03 -25.96 -10.33
CA ALA A 345 -7.11 -24.67 -11.01
C ALA A 345 -8.56 -24.30 -11.39
N GLU A 346 -9.39 -25.27 -11.81
CA GLU A 346 -10.81 -25.08 -12.09
C GLU A 346 -11.61 -24.74 -10.80
N LEU A 347 -11.32 -25.43 -9.69
CA LEU A 347 -11.96 -25.12 -8.39
C LEU A 347 -11.56 -23.73 -7.89
N GLN A 348 -10.28 -23.32 -8.09
CA GLN A 348 -9.83 -21.96 -7.77
C GLN A 348 -10.54 -20.92 -8.63
N GLN A 349 -10.82 -21.22 -9.92
CA GLN A 349 -11.62 -20.33 -10.77
C GLN A 349 -13.05 -20.22 -10.24
N SER A 350 -13.71 -21.34 -9.92
CA SER A 350 -15.06 -21.32 -9.35
C SER A 350 -15.12 -20.56 -8.03
N ARG A 351 -14.06 -20.62 -7.20
CA ARG A 351 -13.94 -19.82 -5.97
C ARG A 351 -13.90 -18.33 -6.29
N LEU A 352 -13.11 -17.91 -7.28
CA LEU A 352 -13.08 -16.50 -7.71
C LEU A 352 -14.42 -16.03 -8.27
N ASP A 353 -15.21 -16.89 -8.88
CA ASP A 353 -16.56 -16.53 -9.36
C ASP A 353 -17.52 -16.26 -8.17
N LEU A 354 -17.37 -17.00 -7.07
CA LEU A 354 -18.09 -16.71 -5.81
C LEU A 354 -17.56 -15.41 -5.16
N ASP A 355 -16.25 -15.16 -5.19
CA ASP A 355 -15.66 -13.93 -4.69
C ASP A 355 -16.22 -12.69 -5.43
N VAL A 356 -16.57 -12.80 -6.74
CA VAL A 356 -17.26 -11.71 -7.48
C VAL A 356 -18.62 -11.41 -6.89
N VAL A 357 -19.43 -12.46 -6.62
CA VAL A 357 -20.76 -12.27 -6.04
C VAL A 357 -20.66 -11.62 -4.66
N ASP A 358 -19.74 -12.11 -3.82
CA ASP A 358 -19.53 -11.57 -2.48
C ASP A 358 -19.04 -10.11 -2.54
N THR A 359 -18.07 -9.80 -3.40
CA THR A 359 -17.57 -8.43 -3.60
C THR A 359 -18.67 -7.48 -4.06
N HIS A 360 -19.56 -7.90 -4.97
CA HIS A 360 -20.70 -7.08 -5.39
C HIS A 360 -21.65 -6.81 -4.22
N ASN A 361 -21.94 -7.83 -3.40
CA ASN A 361 -22.80 -7.69 -2.21
C ASN A 361 -22.15 -6.74 -1.18
N GLN A 362 -20.86 -6.86 -0.94
CA GLN A 362 -20.10 -5.97 -0.04
C GLN A 362 -20.14 -4.52 -0.53
N ILE A 363 -19.86 -4.28 -1.81
CA ILE A 363 -19.90 -2.94 -2.41
C ILE A 363 -21.30 -2.34 -2.34
N THR A 364 -22.33 -3.14 -2.61
CA THR A 364 -23.74 -2.68 -2.47
C THR A 364 -24.03 -2.27 -1.04
N THR A 365 -23.63 -3.10 -0.07
CA THR A 365 -23.82 -2.82 1.35
C THR A 365 -23.06 -1.58 1.78
N GLU A 366 -21.78 -1.44 1.39
CA GLU A 366 -20.96 -0.27 1.65
C GLU A 366 -21.60 1.01 1.11
N TYR A 367 -22.07 0.97 -0.14
CA TYR A 367 -22.74 2.12 -0.77
C TYR A 367 -24.02 2.51 -0.03
N GLN A 368 -24.89 1.53 0.28
CA GLN A 368 -26.13 1.81 1.00
C GLN A 368 -25.90 2.38 2.39
N GLN A 369 -24.92 1.84 3.12
CA GLN A 369 -24.54 2.35 4.44
C GLN A 369 -23.95 3.75 4.36
N ALA A 370 -23.05 4.01 3.40
CA ALA A 370 -22.44 5.32 3.21
C ALA A 370 -23.50 6.37 2.82
N LEU A 371 -24.41 6.03 1.91
CA LEU A 371 -25.50 6.91 1.48
C LEU A 371 -26.49 7.21 2.62
N ALA A 372 -26.87 6.20 3.39
CA ALA A 372 -27.74 6.36 4.56
C ALA A 372 -27.07 7.27 5.60
N THR A 373 -25.77 7.05 5.89
CA THR A 373 -24.98 7.88 6.80
C THR A 373 -24.90 9.32 6.30
N TYR A 374 -24.61 9.52 5.01
CA TYR A 374 -24.57 10.87 4.42
C TYR A 374 -25.91 11.60 4.56
N LYS A 375 -27.03 10.96 4.21
CA LYS A 375 -28.37 11.54 4.35
C LYS A 375 -28.71 11.90 5.80
N SER A 376 -28.36 11.02 6.73
CA SER A 376 -28.58 11.25 8.17
C SER A 376 -27.73 12.40 8.71
N THR A 377 -26.44 12.42 8.37
CA THR A 377 -25.52 13.50 8.81
C THR A 377 -25.87 14.84 8.19
N LEU A 378 -26.34 14.87 6.93
CA LEU A 378 -26.79 16.08 6.26
C LEU A 378 -28.04 16.66 6.96
N ASN A 379 -29.02 15.83 7.29
CA ASN A 379 -30.19 16.26 8.05
C ASN A 379 -29.79 16.80 9.42
N ASN A 380 -28.90 16.10 10.14
CA ASN A 380 -28.38 16.56 11.41
C ASN A 380 -27.66 17.92 11.30
N LEU A 381 -26.86 18.14 10.25
CA LEU A 381 -26.19 19.42 10.03
C LEU A 381 -27.20 20.56 9.86
N ASN A 382 -28.29 20.35 9.12
CA ASN A 382 -29.33 21.35 8.95
C ASN A 382 -29.99 21.71 10.31
N THR A 383 -30.34 20.69 11.10
CA THR A 383 -30.87 20.89 12.46
C THR A 383 -29.87 21.64 13.36
N GLN A 384 -28.57 21.28 13.34
CA GLN A 384 -27.56 21.96 14.16
C GLN A 384 -27.32 23.41 13.71
N ARG A 385 -27.50 23.71 12.42
CA ARG A 385 -27.44 25.09 11.90
C ARG A 385 -28.54 25.95 12.52
N GLU A 386 -29.78 25.45 12.54
CA GLU A 386 -30.91 26.12 13.17
C GLU A 386 -30.69 26.27 14.67
N ASN A 387 -30.27 25.20 15.35
CA ASN A 387 -29.98 25.26 16.80
C ASN A 387 -28.93 26.32 17.17
N VAL A 388 -27.91 26.53 16.31
CA VAL A 388 -26.91 27.60 16.56
C VAL A 388 -27.56 28.98 16.43
N ALA A 389 -28.46 29.17 15.45
CA ALA A 389 -29.16 30.45 15.27
C ALA A 389 -30.04 30.74 16.48
N ASP A 390 -30.84 29.77 16.90
CA ASP A 390 -31.76 29.90 18.04
C ASP A 390 -31.00 30.10 19.37
N ALA A 391 -29.97 29.30 19.62
CA ALA A 391 -29.15 29.45 20.84
C ALA A 391 -28.45 30.81 20.88
N ARG A 392 -28.04 31.36 19.74
CA ARG A 392 -27.45 32.70 19.66
C ARG A 392 -28.47 33.79 20.00
N GLU A 393 -29.70 33.65 19.52
CA GLU A 393 -30.78 34.57 19.80
C GLU A 393 -31.17 34.51 21.27
N VAL A 394 -31.38 33.32 21.84
CA VAL A 394 -31.67 33.10 23.26
C VAL A 394 -30.60 33.74 24.13
N TYR A 395 -29.31 33.45 23.83
CA TYR A 395 -28.21 34.06 24.58
C TYR A 395 -28.26 35.59 24.53
N LYS A 396 -28.51 36.18 23.38
CA LYS A 396 -28.60 37.63 23.18
C LYS A 396 -29.73 38.22 24.00
N ILE A 397 -30.91 37.61 24.02
CA ILE A 397 -32.08 38.05 24.77
C ILE A 397 -31.85 37.98 26.28
N ILE A 398 -31.38 36.80 26.75
CA ILE A 398 -31.09 36.54 28.16
C ILE A 398 -30.01 37.53 28.68
N LYS A 399 -28.98 37.77 27.89
CA LYS A 399 -27.89 38.70 28.22
C LYS A 399 -28.41 40.14 28.37
N LEU A 400 -29.26 40.57 27.42
CA LEU A 400 -29.92 41.91 27.50
C LEU A 400 -30.78 42.03 28.75
N GLN A 401 -31.62 41.02 29.05
CA GLN A 401 -32.50 41.02 30.23
C GLN A 401 -31.71 41.00 31.52
N TYR A 402 -30.55 40.30 31.54
CA TYR A 402 -29.66 40.34 32.69
C TYR A 402 -29.03 41.72 32.89
N ASP A 403 -28.62 42.39 31.84
CA ASP A 403 -28.04 43.74 31.89
C ASP A 403 -29.07 44.78 32.38
N GLU A 404 -30.38 44.53 32.15
CA GLU A 404 -31.50 45.34 32.71
C GLU A 404 -31.98 44.85 34.10
N GLY A 405 -31.31 43.86 34.68
CA GLY A 405 -31.67 43.34 36.01
C GLY A 405 -32.90 42.44 36.09
N LEU A 406 -33.43 41.99 34.93
CA LEU A 406 -34.65 41.16 34.84
C LEU A 406 -34.36 39.65 34.93
N LYS A 407 -33.12 39.23 34.72
CA LYS A 407 -32.67 37.85 34.71
C LYS A 407 -31.50 37.62 35.64
N THR A 408 -31.32 36.37 36.08
CA THR A 408 -30.23 35.97 36.95
C THR A 408 -28.95 35.65 36.17
N TYR A 409 -27.81 35.74 36.83
CA TYR A 409 -26.53 35.35 36.23
C TYR A 409 -26.50 33.86 35.85
N LEU A 410 -27.23 33.00 36.60
CA LEU A 410 -27.34 31.57 36.26
C LEU A 410 -27.94 31.33 34.85
N GLU A 411 -28.97 32.13 34.50
CA GLU A 411 -29.59 32.01 33.17
C GLU A 411 -28.64 32.44 32.06
N VAL A 412 -27.78 33.44 32.30
CA VAL A 412 -26.74 33.86 31.35
C VAL A 412 -25.72 32.75 31.11
N ILE A 413 -25.18 32.12 32.18
CA ILE A 413 -24.22 31.02 32.06
C ILE A 413 -24.85 29.85 31.30
N THR A 414 -26.10 29.50 31.63
CA THR A 414 -26.81 28.39 30.98
C THR A 414 -26.94 28.65 29.47
N SER A 415 -27.45 29.83 29.09
CA SER A 415 -27.63 30.17 27.68
C SER A 415 -26.30 30.30 26.90
N GLU A 416 -25.22 30.75 27.57
CA GLU A 416 -23.88 30.78 26.96
C GLU A 416 -23.33 29.38 26.75
N ASN A 417 -23.52 28.44 27.68
CA ASN A 417 -23.12 27.05 27.53
C ASN A 417 -23.92 26.36 26.43
N ASP A 418 -25.24 26.63 26.34
CA ASP A 418 -26.09 26.11 25.25
C ASP A 418 -25.61 26.59 23.89
N LEU A 419 -25.30 27.89 23.76
CA LEU A 419 -24.72 28.42 22.50
C LEU A 419 -23.39 27.77 22.15
N ARG A 420 -22.49 27.62 23.10
CA ARG A 420 -21.20 26.96 22.88
C ARG A 420 -21.38 25.51 22.44
N ASN A 421 -22.24 24.77 23.13
CA ASN A 421 -22.55 23.38 22.81
C ASN A 421 -23.18 23.25 21.40
N ALA A 422 -24.12 24.13 21.06
CA ALA A 422 -24.73 24.19 19.72
C ALA A 422 -23.66 24.45 18.64
N GLN A 423 -22.73 25.39 18.86
CA GLN A 423 -21.61 25.65 17.95
C GLN A 423 -20.70 24.43 17.78
N PHE A 424 -20.38 23.74 18.85
CA PHE A 424 -19.56 22.48 18.78
C PHE A 424 -20.29 21.39 18.00
N ASN A 425 -21.58 21.20 18.26
CA ASN A 425 -22.41 20.22 17.56
C ASN A 425 -22.52 20.54 16.08
N TYR A 426 -22.63 21.82 15.72
CA TYR A 426 -22.63 22.26 14.33
C TYR A 426 -21.33 21.89 13.60
N PHE A 427 -20.17 22.22 14.18
CA PHE A 427 -18.88 21.88 13.55
C PHE A 427 -18.64 20.37 13.49
N ASN A 428 -19.05 19.61 14.52
CA ASN A 428 -19.01 18.16 14.51
C ASN A 428 -19.88 17.58 13.40
N SER A 429 -21.08 18.13 13.20
CA SER A 429 -21.99 17.71 12.14
C SER A 429 -21.44 18.06 10.75
N LEU A 430 -20.81 19.22 10.60
CA LEU A 430 -20.15 19.63 9.35
C LEU A 430 -19.01 18.67 8.97
N PHE A 431 -18.15 18.32 9.93
CA PHE A 431 -17.13 17.32 9.71
C PHE A 431 -17.72 15.95 9.32
N SER A 432 -18.78 15.53 10.02
CA SER A 432 -19.44 14.25 9.76
C SER A 432 -20.02 14.16 8.36
N VAL A 433 -20.64 15.24 7.85
CA VAL A 433 -21.16 15.31 6.47
C VAL A 433 -20.02 15.25 5.45
N LEU A 434 -18.97 16.05 5.63
CA LEU A 434 -17.82 16.05 4.72
C LEU A 434 -17.12 14.68 4.67
N SER A 435 -16.99 14.02 5.83
CA SER A 435 -16.43 12.67 5.92
C SER A 435 -17.31 11.63 5.24
N SER A 436 -18.63 11.65 5.53
CA SER A 436 -19.57 10.69 4.93
C SER A 436 -19.75 10.91 3.42
N LYS A 437 -19.61 12.13 2.91
CA LYS A 437 -19.55 12.41 1.47
C LYS A 437 -18.36 11.68 0.82
N LEU A 438 -17.16 11.74 1.42
CA LEU A 438 -16.00 11.02 0.92
C LEU A 438 -16.24 9.51 0.92
N ASP A 439 -16.95 8.98 1.92
CA ASP A 439 -17.28 7.55 1.96
C ASP A 439 -18.24 7.16 0.83
N VAL A 440 -19.24 8.00 0.49
CA VAL A 440 -20.12 7.78 -0.68
C VAL A 440 -19.31 7.86 -1.98
N GLN A 441 -18.43 8.86 -2.15
CA GLN A 441 -17.59 8.98 -3.34
C GLN A 441 -16.66 7.77 -3.50
N ARG A 442 -16.10 7.29 -2.40
CA ARG A 442 -15.31 6.05 -2.40
C ARG A 442 -16.17 4.85 -2.81
N ALA A 443 -17.37 4.71 -2.26
CA ALA A 443 -18.28 3.61 -2.58
C ALA A 443 -18.74 3.63 -4.04
N LEU A 444 -18.89 4.82 -4.65
CA LEU A 444 -19.18 4.99 -6.09
C LEU A 444 -17.96 4.75 -6.99
N GLY A 445 -16.74 4.80 -6.45
CA GLY A 445 -15.50 4.74 -7.23
C GLY A 445 -15.12 6.08 -7.87
N ASP A 446 -15.60 7.20 -7.32
CA ASP A 446 -15.42 8.55 -7.87
C ASP A 446 -14.30 9.35 -7.18
N ILE A 447 -13.42 8.68 -6.45
CA ILE A 447 -12.24 9.34 -5.90
C ILE A 447 -11.23 9.62 -7.02
N THR A 448 -11.06 10.90 -7.35
CA THR A 448 -10.08 11.40 -8.33
C THR A 448 -8.82 11.90 -7.65
N PHE A 449 -7.66 11.75 -8.32
CA PHE A 449 -6.34 12.18 -7.83
C PHE A 449 -5.38 12.53 -8.95
#